data_addfd74c748d57153bc3f803647ccade
#
_entry.id   addfd74c748d57153bc3f803647ccade
#
_cell.length_a   1.000
_cell.length_b   1.000
_cell.length_c   1.000
_cell.angle_alpha   90.00
_cell.angle_beta   90.00
_cell.angle_gamma   90.00
#
_symmetry.space_group_name_H-M   'P 1'
#
loop_
_entity.id
_entity.type
_entity.pdbx_description
1 polymer ?
#
loop_
_entity_poly.entity_id
_entity_poly.type
_entity_poly.pdbx_seq_one_letter_code
_entity_poly.pdbx_strand_id
1 'polypeptide(L)'
;EDDENDPEKAVSAYNALKDWGMQISLASVTTKPCEATSTEHFADRIFGLTPSASSTAITEGKDNVFQMCFADPNQGLASADYIADQKLGTKIAVIYRNDDVYSSGIYEKFKTEADERGLEIVSATTFTDASSNDFSVQLTEAKNAGADLLFLPIYYQPASLILKQAKDMGYEPTFFGVDGMDGILTLEGFDTSL
;
A
#
# COMPACT_ATOMS: atom_id res chain seq x y z
N GLU A 1 6.52 -13.84 16.70
CA GLU A 1 6.03 -12.58 17.27
C GLU A 1 5.17 -11.86 16.23
N ASP A 2 4.13 -11.18 16.69
CA ASP A 2 3.21 -10.40 15.86
C ASP A 2 3.50 -8.91 16.07
N ASP A 3 3.78 -8.17 15.00
CA ASP A 3 4.04 -6.74 15.06
C ASP A 3 2.77 -5.88 14.91
N GLU A 4 1.63 -6.50 14.60
CA GLU A 4 0.34 -5.83 14.42
C GLU A 4 0.41 -4.61 13.46
N ASN A 5 1.33 -4.66 12.50
CA ASN A 5 1.65 -3.57 11.57
C ASN A 5 2.09 -2.26 12.29
N ASP A 6 2.68 -2.38 13.46
CA ASP A 6 3.18 -1.27 14.29
C ASP A 6 4.72 -1.30 14.35
N PRO A 7 5.42 -0.21 13.98
CA PRO A 7 6.87 -0.19 13.94
C PRO A 7 7.54 -0.31 15.32
N GLU A 8 6.91 0.19 16.40
CA GLU A 8 7.47 0.09 17.75
C GLU A 8 7.37 -1.35 18.28
N LYS A 9 6.23 -2.02 17.99
CA LYS A 9 6.05 -3.43 18.29
C LYS A 9 7.00 -4.30 17.50
N ALA A 10 7.23 -4.00 16.22
CA ALA A 10 8.17 -4.71 15.37
C ALA A 10 9.60 -4.63 15.92
N VAL A 11 10.07 -3.46 16.35
CA VAL A 11 11.39 -3.29 16.97
C VAL A 11 11.47 -4.03 18.32
N SER A 12 10.40 -4.01 19.11
CA SER A 12 10.34 -4.76 20.36
C SER A 12 10.42 -6.27 20.12
N ALA A 13 9.68 -6.78 19.15
CA ALA A 13 9.70 -8.19 18.74
C ALA A 13 11.08 -8.59 18.20
N TYR A 14 11.69 -7.75 17.36
CA TYR A 14 13.05 -7.94 16.87
C TYR A 14 14.06 -8.10 18.02
N ASN A 15 14.05 -7.18 19.00
CA ASN A 15 14.95 -7.22 20.13
C ASN A 15 14.76 -8.49 20.98
N ALA A 16 13.52 -8.89 21.23
CA ALA A 16 13.23 -10.14 21.95
C ALA A 16 13.78 -11.36 21.21
N LEU A 17 13.63 -11.44 19.90
CA LEU A 17 14.16 -12.53 19.07
C LEU A 17 15.71 -12.51 19.02
N LYS A 18 16.31 -11.32 18.96
CA LYS A 18 17.77 -11.16 19.04
C LYS A 18 18.31 -11.68 20.36
N ASP A 19 17.70 -11.31 21.48
CA ASP A 19 18.09 -11.78 22.82
C ASP A 19 17.93 -13.30 22.98
N TRP A 20 16.96 -13.89 22.28
CA TRP A 20 16.80 -15.35 22.19
C TRP A 20 17.92 -16.02 21.38
N GLY A 21 18.65 -15.29 20.55
CA GLY A 21 19.77 -15.77 19.74
C GLY A 21 19.49 -15.90 18.25
N MET A 22 18.55 -15.10 17.72
CA MET A 22 18.25 -15.05 16.28
C MET A 22 19.51 -14.72 15.47
N GLN A 23 19.76 -15.49 14.40
CA GLN A 23 20.87 -15.29 13.46
C GLN A 23 20.39 -14.92 12.05
N ILE A 24 19.19 -15.34 11.70
CA ILE A 24 18.54 -15.10 10.42
C ILE A 24 17.11 -14.70 10.72
N SER A 25 16.62 -13.66 10.05
CA SER A 25 15.26 -13.17 10.21
C SER A 25 14.51 -13.24 8.90
N LEU A 26 13.30 -13.83 8.91
CA LEU A 26 12.26 -13.44 8.00
C LEU A 26 11.62 -12.20 8.62
N ALA A 27 11.96 -11.05 8.05
CA ALA A 27 11.59 -9.75 8.60
C ALA A 27 10.07 -9.46 8.45
N SER A 28 9.63 -8.31 8.97
CA SER A 28 8.23 -7.90 8.90
C SER A 28 7.68 -7.91 7.47
N VAL A 29 6.39 -8.21 7.35
CA VAL A 29 5.71 -8.38 6.06
C VAL A 29 5.35 -7.04 5.43
N THR A 30 4.98 -6.05 6.25
CA THR A 30 4.56 -4.72 5.78
C THR A 30 5.70 -3.70 5.86
N THR A 31 5.62 -2.68 5.02
CA THR A 31 6.71 -1.72 4.78
C THR A 31 7.14 -0.98 6.04
N LYS A 32 6.22 -0.33 6.75
CA LYS A 32 6.55 0.55 7.89
C LYS A 32 7.24 -0.19 9.06
N PRO A 33 6.75 -1.35 9.53
CA PRO A 33 7.47 -2.17 10.50
C PRO A 33 8.82 -2.69 9.98
N CYS A 34 8.87 -3.08 8.70
CA CYS A 34 10.11 -3.59 8.10
C CYS A 34 11.20 -2.51 7.96
N GLU A 35 10.85 -1.28 7.63
CA GLU A 35 11.79 -0.16 7.63
C GLU A 35 12.40 0.05 9.01
N ALA A 36 11.58 0.05 10.06
CA ALA A 36 12.05 0.20 11.43
C ALA A 36 13.04 -0.91 11.81
N THR A 37 12.68 -2.17 11.56
CA THR A 37 13.55 -3.31 11.91
C THR A 37 14.75 -3.47 10.98
N SER A 38 14.69 -3.00 9.73
CA SER A 38 15.80 -3.10 8.78
C SER A 38 17.05 -2.35 9.25
N THR A 39 16.85 -1.25 9.97
CA THR A 39 17.94 -0.47 10.58
C THR A 39 18.62 -1.27 11.69
N GLU A 40 17.85 -1.97 12.52
CA GLU A 40 18.35 -2.85 13.57
C GLU A 40 19.10 -4.05 12.97
N HIS A 41 18.55 -4.71 11.95
CA HIS A 41 19.21 -5.79 11.22
C HIS A 41 20.58 -5.34 10.69
N PHE A 42 20.63 -4.14 10.09
CA PHE A 42 21.87 -3.61 9.55
C PHE A 42 22.91 -3.35 10.63
N ALA A 43 22.52 -2.71 11.73
CA ALA A 43 23.41 -2.39 12.85
C ALA A 43 23.95 -3.65 13.56
N ASP A 44 23.09 -4.63 13.78
CA ASP A 44 23.43 -5.89 14.48
C ASP A 44 24.09 -6.93 13.56
N ARG A 45 24.16 -6.67 12.24
CA ARG A 45 24.69 -7.60 11.24
C ARG A 45 23.94 -8.94 11.16
N ILE A 46 22.67 -8.93 11.53
CA ILE A 46 21.77 -10.09 11.38
C ILE A 46 21.18 -10.07 9.98
N PHE A 47 21.24 -11.20 9.27
CA PHE A 47 20.63 -11.33 7.95
C PHE A 47 19.11 -11.15 8.04
N GLY A 48 18.56 -10.21 7.25
CA GLY A 48 17.14 -9.95 7.14
C GLY A 48 16.64 -10.17 5.71
N LEU A 49 15.51 -10.87 5.57
CA LEU A 49 14.82 -11.06 4.29
C LEU A 49 13.32 -10.80 4.49
N THR A 50 12.80 -9.72 3.91
CA THR A 50 11.35 -9.52 3.90
C THR A 50 10.70 -10.23 2.71
N PRO A 51 9.58 -10.93 2.92
CA PRO A 51 8.85 -11.57 1.82
C PRO A 51 8.04 -10.58 0.98
N SER A 52 7.55 -9.48 1.56
CA SER A 52 6.54 -8.63 0.96
C SER A 52 6.71 -7.13 1.15
N ALA A 53 7.41 -6.67 2.20
CA ALA A 53 7.63 -5.24 2.41
C ALA A 53 8.42 -4.64 1.24
N SER A 54 7.86 -3.64 0.57
CA SER A 54 8.19 -3.26 -0.80
C SER A 54 8.87 -1.89 -0.98
N SER A 55 9.01 -1.10 0.11
CA SER A 55 9.75 0.16 0.05
C SER A 55 11.24 -0.06 -0.26
N THR A 56 11.80 0.77 -1.13
CA THR A 56 13.24 0.75 -1.45
C THR A 56 14.12 1.10 -0.24
N ALA A 57 13.60 1.89 0.71
CA ALA A 57 14.33 2.29 1.91
C ALA A 57 14.69 1.12 2.84
N ILE A 58 14.00 -0.02 2.71
CA ILE A 58 14.27 -1.23 3.48
C ILE A 58 15.68 -1.76 3.21
N THR A 59 16.09 -1.78 1.94
CA THR A 59 17.36 -2.40 1.50
C THR A 59 18.44 -1.37 1.15
N GLU A 60 18.06 -0.13 0.88
CA GLU A 60 18.99 0.91 0.45
C GLU A 60 20.10 1.14 1.48
N GLY A 61 21.35 0.98 1.02
CA GLY A 61 22.54 1.11 1.86
C GLY A 61 22.78 -0.02 2.88
N LYS A 62 22.01 -1.11 2.83
CA LYS A 62 22.07 -2.23 3.78
C LYS A 62 22.43 -3.52 3.04
N ASP A 63 23.66 -4.01 3.22
CA ASP A 63 24.22 -5.18 2.52
C ASP A 63 23.82 -6.54 3.11
N ASN A 64 23.08 -6.54 4.20
CA ASN A 64 22.59 -7.74 4.89
C ASN A 64 21.07 -7.78 5.03
N VAL A 65 20.35 -6.86 4.37
CA VAL A 65 18.88 -6.81 4.32
C VAL A 65 18.42 -6.92 2.88
N PHE A 66 17.51 -7.84 2.63
CA PHE A 66 17.03 -8.19 1.30
C PHE A 66 15.50 -8.21 1.25
N GLN A 67 14.93 -8.00 0.06
CA GLN A 67 13.50 -8.16 -0.20
C GLN A 67 13.27 -9.10 -1.38
N MET A 68 12.23 -9.94 -1.26
CA MET A 68 11.83 -10.88 -2.31
C MET A 68 10.88 -10.29 -3.34
N CYS A 69 10.06 -9.35 -2.89
CA CYS A 69 9.01 -8.73 -3.72
C CYS A 69 9.59 -7.63 -4.64
N PHE A 70 8.76 -7.18 -5.56
CA PHE A 70 9.00 -5.96 -6.31
C PHE A 70 9.01 -4.74 -5.38
N ALA A 71 9.59 -3.63 -5.86
CA ALA A 71 9.59 -2.37 -5.10
C ALA A 71 8.37 -1.49 -5.47
N ASP A 72 7.90 -0.68 -4.52
CA ASP A 72 6.77 0.25 -4.68
C ASP A 72 6.83 1.10 -5.95
N PRO A 73 7.99 1.67 -6.35
CA PRO A 73 8.09 2.39 -7.60
C PRO A 73 7.66 1.58 -8.83
N ASN A 74 8.05 0.31 -8.88
CA ASN A 74 7.69 -0.57 -10.00
C ASN A 74 6.19 -0.89 -10.01
N GLN A 75 5.58 -1.02 -8.84
CA GLN A 75 4.15 -1.26 -8.72
C GLN A 75 3.34 -0.05 -9.19
N GLY A 76 3.75 1.17 -8.82
CA GLY A 76 3.12 2.40 -9.29
C GLY A 76 3.19 2.56 -10.81
N LEU A 77 4.38 2.34 -11.40
CA LEU A 77 4.60 2.37 -12.86
C LEU A 77 3.73 1.32 -13.56
N ALA A 78 3.83 0.06 -13.15
CA ALA A 78 3.09 -1.04 -13.77
C ALA A 78 1.58 -0.87 -13.69
N SER A 79 1.07 -0.27 -12.60
CA SER A 79 -0.35 0.04 -12.46
C SER A 79 -0.83 1.05 -13.50
N ALA A 80 -0.10 2.14 -13.70
CA ALA A 80 -0.44 3.15 -14.71
C ALA A 80 -0.35 2.57 -16.13
N ASP A 81 0.71 1.84 -16.43
CA ASP A 81 0.88 1.12 -17.70
C ASP A 81 -0.30 0.20 -18.00
N TYR A 82 -0.65 -0.64 -17.04
CA TYR A 82 -1.72 -1.60 -17.21
C TYR A 82 -3.09 -0.93 -17.41
N ILE A 83 -3.40 0.10 -16.62
CA ILE A 83 -4.63 0.88 -16.77
C ILE A 83 -4.71 1.49 -18.18
N ALA A 84 -3.61 2.08 -18.66
CA ALA A 84 -3.55 2.68 -19.99
C ALA A 84 -3.67 1.65 -21.11
N ASP A 85 -2.90 0.57 -21.05
CA ASP A 85 -2.85 -0.47 -22.09
C ASP A 85 -4.17 -1.24 -22.20
N GLN A 86 -4.80 -1.53 -21.07
CA GLN A 86 -6.10 -2.22 -21.02
C GLN A 86 -7.29 -1.28 -21.16
N LYS A 87 -7.05 0.05 -21.17
CA LYS A 87 -8.10 1.08 -21.27
C LYS A 87 -9.17 0.93 -20.19
N LEU A 88 -8.74 0.69 -18.96
CA LEU A 88 -9.64 0.43 -17.84
C LEU A 88 -10.38 1.69 -17.37
N GLY A 89 -9.84 2.87 -17.62
CA GLY A 89 -10.42 4.16 -17.31
C GLY A 89 -9.63 5.29 -17.98
N THR A 90 -10.24 6.46 -18.04
CA THR A 90 -9.63 7.67 -18.64
C THR A 90 -9.51 8.81 -17.64
N LYS A 91 -10.42 8.87 -16.67
CA LYS A 91 -10.44 9.84 -15.58
C LYS A 91 -10.22 9.13 -14.25
N ILE A 92 -9.02 9.27 -13.73
CA ILE A 92 -8.58 8.53 -12.56
C ILE A 92 -8.79 9.39 -11.31
N ALA A 93 -9.48 8.85 -10.31
CA ALA A 93 -9.36 9.35 -8.95
C ALA A 93 -8.43 8.45 -8.15
N VAL A 94 -7.71 9.04 -7.21
CA VAL A 94 -6.82 8.31 -6.30
C VAL A 94 -7.20 8.60 -4.87
N ILE A 95 -7.30 7.57 -4.05
CA ILE A 95 -7.39 7.69 -2.58
C ILE A 95 -6.22 6.94 -1.99
N TYR A 96 -5.33 7.65 -1.29
CA TYR A 96 -4.13 7.04 -0.72
C TYR A 96 -3.87 7.50 0.72
N ARG A 97 -3.12 6.69 1.45
CA ARG A 97 -2.76 7.00 2.83
C ARG A 97 -1.45 7.79 2.85
N ASN A 98 -1.51 9.06 3.29
CA ASN A 98 -0.37 9.97 3.21
C ASN A 98 0.62 9.87 4.40
N ASP A 99 0.24 9.18 5.46
CA ASP A 99 1.12 8.87 6.61
C ASP A 99 1.73 7.45 6.52
N ASP A 100 1.66 6.84 5.35
CA ASP A 100 2.22 5.53 5.05
C ASP A 100 3.15 5.58 3.83
N VAL A 101 4.40 5.13 4.02
CA VAL A 101 5.45 5.16 2.99
C VAL A 101 5.10 4.25 1.81
N TYR A 102 4.50 3.09 2.07
CA TYR A 102 4.01 2.17 1.04
C TYR A 102 3.01 2.85 0.12
N SER A 103 1.94 3.38 0.68
CA SER A 103 0.85 4.00 -0.07
C SER A 103 1.29 5.24 -0.85
N SER A 104 2.05 6.13 -0.23
CA SER A 104 2.56 7.34 -0.85
C SER A 104 3.63 7.04 -1.91
N GLY A 105 4.51 6.06 -1.68
CA GLY A 105 5.56 5.66 -2.61
C GLY A 105 5.00 5.11 -3.93
N ILE A 106 3.95 4.28 -3.85
CA ILE A 106 3.24 3.78 -5.04
C ILE A 106 2.58 4.94 -5.80
N TYR A 107 1.86 5.82 -5.07
CA TYR A 107 1.15 6.94 -5.69
C TYR A 107 2.09 7.90 -6.43
N GLU A 108 3.23 8.24 -5.85
CA GLU A 108 4.19 9.16 -6.47
C GLU A 108 4.65 8.67 -7.86
N LYS A 109 4.93 7.37 -7.98
CA LYS A 109 5.34 6.78 -9.25
C LYS A 109 4.19 6.55 -10.20
N PHE A 110 3.03 6.14 -9.68
CA PHE A 110 1.81 6.08 -10.46
C PHE A 110 1.49 7.42 -11.12
N LYS A 111 1.57 8.52 -10.37
CA LYS A 111 1.30 9.87 -10.87
C LYS A 111 2.23 10.24 -12.03
N THR A 112 3.52 9.95 -11.89
CA THR A 112 4.51 10.25 -12.92
C THR A 112 4.21 9.49 -14.21
N GLU A 113 3.98 8.18 -14.11
CA GLU A 113 3.70 7.34 -15.27
C GLU A 113 2.32 7.63 -15.88
N ALA A 114 1.33 7.93 -15.06
CA ALA A 114 -0.01 8.33 -15.53
C ALA A 114 0.07 9.56 -16.44
N ASP A 115 0.88 10.55 -16.07
CA ASP A 115 1.12 11.76 -16.88
C ASP A 115 1.80 11.40 -18.22
N GLU A 116 2.83 10.55 -18.18
CA GLU A 116 3.54 10.08 -19.38
C GLU A 116 2.63 9.27 -20.32
N ARG A 117 1.72 8.49 -19.76
CA ARG A 117 0.75 7.67 -20.50
C ARG A 117 -0.51 8.43 -20.93
N GLY A 118 -0.64 9.71 -20.53
CA GLY A 118 -1.79 10.55 -20.87
C GLY A 118 -3.07 10.17 -20.13
N LEU A 119 -2.97 9.53 -18.96
CA LEU A 119 -4.09 9.31 -18.05
C LEU A 119 -4.39 10.60 -17.28
N GLU A 120 -5.65 10.98 -17.18
CA GLU A 120 -6.07 12.17 -16.47
C GLU A 120 -6.37 11.87 -15.00
N ILE A 121 -5.52 12.33 -14.07
CA ILE A 121 -5.82 12.26 -12.64
C ILE A 121 -6.70 13.47 -12.29
N VAL A 122 -8.00 13.22 -12.17
CA VAL A 122 -9.01 14.27 -11.92
C VAL A 122 -9.19 14.59 -10.44
N SER A 123 -8.81 13.68 -9.56
CA SER A 123 -8.82 13.87 -8.09
C SER A 123 -7.75 13.01 -7.43
N ALA A 124 -7.08 13.56 -6.43
CA ALA A 124 -6.13 12.81 -5.60
C ALA A 124 -6.33 13.25 -4.14
N THR A 125 -6.98 12.41 -3.37
CA THR A 125 -7.32 12.67 -1.98
C THR A 125 -6.59 11.74 -1.03
N THR A 126 -6.49 12.15 0.22
CA THR A 126 -5.73 11.41 1.24
C THR A 126 -6.56 11.09 2.46
N PHE A 127 -6.06 10.13 3.23
CA PHE A 127 -6.46 9.86 4.59
C PHE A 127 -5.23 9.50 5.44
N THR A 128 -5.42 9.43 6.74
CA THR A 128 -4.43 8.96 7.71
C THR A 128 -4.99 7.76 8.46
N ASP A 129 -4.15 7.09 9.24
CA ASP A 129 -4.60 5.99 10.09
C ASP A 129 -5.79 6.37 10.97
N ALA A 130 -5.72 7.54 11.60
CA ALA A 130 -6.78 8.06 12.47
C ALA A 130 -8.10 8.37 11.75
N SER A 131 -8.11 8.50 10.41
CA SER A 131 -9.27 8.83 9.59
C SER A 131 -9.68 7.72 8.62
N SER A 132 -9.28 6.48 8.89
CA SER A 132 -9.45 5.33 7.99
C SER A 132 -10.83 4.66 8.02
N ASN A 133 -11.86 5.32 8.55
CA ASN A 133 -13.20 4.72 8.73
C ASN A 133 -14.30 5.36 7.88
N ASP A 134 -14.13 6.60 7.43
CA ASP A 134 -15.11 7.32 6.63
C ASP A 134 -14.43 7.99 5.43
N PHE A 135 -14.82 7.58 4.25
CA PHE A 135 -14.29 8.03 2.96
C PHE A 135 -15.33 8.81 2.13
N SER A 136 -16.44 9.21 2.75
CA SER A 136 -17.55 9.87 2.06
C SER A 136 -17.12 11.17 1.36
N VAL A 137 -16.20 11.92 1.94
CA VAL A 137 -15.65 13.15 1.36
C VAL A 137 -14.83 12.83 0.11
N GLN A 138 -13.88 11.90 0.21
CA GLN A 138 -13.00 11.48 -0.88
C GLN A 138 -13.81 10.89 -2.05
N LEU A 139 -14.79 10.03 -1.74
CA LEU A 139 -15.67 9.42 -2.73
C LEU A 139 -16.58 10.45 -3.41
N THR A 140 -17.10 11.43 -2.64
CA THR A 140 -17.90 12.54 -3.19
C THR A 140 -17.06 13.38 -4.16
N GLU A 141 -15.82 13.67 -3.80
CA GLU A 141 -14.90 14.43 -4.64
C GLU A 141 -14.61 13.67 -5.95
N ALA A 142 -14.24 12.39 -5.84
CA ALA A 142 -13.99 11.54 -7.00
C ALA A 142 -15.19 11.46 -7.95
N LYS A 143 -16.38 11.23 -7.38
CA LYS A 143 -17.64 11.18 -8.13
C LYS A 143 -17.97 12.51 -8.83
N ASN A 144 -17.81 13.63 -8.14
CA ASN A 144 -18.07 14.97 -8.69
C ASN A 144 -17.05 15.36 -9.77
N ALA A 145 -15.80 14.90 -9.66
CA ALA A 145 -14.78 15.05 -10.69
C ALA A 145 -15.03 14.17 -11.92
N GLY A 146 -16.01 13.27 -11.86
CA GLY A 146 -16.39 12.38 -12.96
C GLY A 146 -15.37 11.27 -13.21
N ALA A 147 -14.70 10.80 -12.16
CA ALA A 147 -13.76 9.69 -12.26
C ALA A 147 -14.48 8.39 -12.64
N ASP A 148 -13.96 7.71 -13.66
CA ASP A 148 -14.43 6.42 -14.14
C ASP A 148 -13.61 5.25 -13.61
N LEU A 149 -12.42 5.54 -13.03
CA LEU A 149 -11.58 4.58 -12.31
C LEU A 149 -11.12 5.17 -10.97
N LEU A 150 -11.16 4.36 -9.93
CA LEU A 150 -10.64 4.68 -8.60
C LEU A 150 -9.42 3.81 -8.29
N PHE A 151 -8.26 4.44 -8.27
CA PHE A 151 -7.00 3.79 -7.90
C PHE A 151 -6.77 3.85 -6.41
N LEU A 152 -6.52 2.69 -5.80
CA LEU A 152 -6.42 2.47 -4.35
C LEU A 152 -5.07 1.82 -4.00
N PRO A 153 -3.96 2.60 -3.92
CA PRO A 153 -2.66 2.10 -3.47
C PRO A 153 -2.63 1.99 -1.94
N ILE A 154 -3.45 1.09 -1.39
CA ILE A 154 -3.70 0.93 0.04
C ILE A 154 -3.91 -0.54 0.41
N TYR A 155 -3.92 -0.83 1.71
CA TYR A 155 -4.21 -2.16 2.22
C TYR A 155 -5.72 -2.49 2.18
N TYR A 156 -6.02 -3.79 2.28
CA TYR A 156 -7.36 -4.37 2.09
C TYR A 156 -8.43 -3.88 3.06
N GLN A 157 -8.09 -3.54 4.31
CA GLN A 157 -9.08 -3.09 5.30
C GLN A 157 -9.72 -1.75 4.91
N PRO A 158 -8.97 -0.63 4.74
CA PRO A 158 -9.56 0.62 4.26
C PRO A 158 -10.16 0.48 2.85
N ALA A 159 -9.56 -0.35 1.97
CA ALA A 159 -10.12 -0.59 0.65
C ALA A 159 -11.53 -1.19 0.72
N SER A 160 -11.76 -2.17 1.59
CA SER A 160 -13.08 -2.79 1.78
C SER A 160 -14.16 -1.78 2.20
N LEU A 161 -13.81 -0.82 3.04
CA LEU A 161 -14.71 0.24 3.46
C LEU A 161 -15.01 1.23 2.32
N ILE A 162 -14.00 1.57 1.52
CA ILE A 162 -14.16 2.43 0.34
C ILE A 162 -15.12 1.78 -0.66
N LEU A 163 -14.92 0.50 -1.00
CA LEU A 163 -15.80 -0.21 -1.93
C LEU A 163 -17.25 -0.21 -1.44
N LYS A 164 -17.45 -0.55 -0.16
CA LYS A 164 -18.77 -0.56 0.47
C LYS A 164 -19.42 0.83 0.44
N GLN A 165 -18.70 1.87 0.87
CA GLN A 165 -19.24 3.22 0.91
C GLN A 165 -19.53 3.76 -0.49
N ALA A 166 -18.71 3.44 -1.50
CA ALA A 166 -18.98 3.80 -2.89
C ALA A 166 -20.28 3.17 -3.38
N LYS A 167 -20.51 1.88 -3.11
CA LYS A 167 -21.79 1.20 -3.43
C LYS A 167 -22.97 1.88 -2.75
N ASP A 168 -22.86 2.15 -1.44
CA ASP A 168 -23.92 2.82 -0.66
C ASP A 168 -24.26 4.22 -1.21
N MET A 169 -23.29 4.90 -1.82
CA MET A 169 -23.45 6.20 -2.48
C MET A 169 -23.92 6.11 -3.95
N GLY A 170 -24.11 4.91 -4.49
CA GLY A 170 -24.41 4.70 -5.90
C GLY A 170 -23.29 5.23 -6.81
N TYR A 171 -22.04 5.00 -6.44
CA TYR A 171 -20.85 5.32 -7.22
C TYR A 171 -20.13 4.02 -7.58
N GLU A 172 -20.14 3.69 -8.85
CA GLU A 172 -19.66 2.41 -9.39
C GLU A 172 -18.54 2.63 -10.43
N PRO A 173 -17.38 3.18 -10.03
CA PRO A 173 -16.22 3.26 -10.92
C PRO A 173 -15.56 1.89 -11.08
N THR A 174 -14.64 1.76 -12.03
CA THR A 174 -13.70 0.64 -11.99
C THR A 174 -12.78 0.81 -10.79
N PHE A 175 -12.74 -0.15 -9.87
CA PHE A 175 -11.77 -0.15 -8.77
C PHE A 175 -10.49 -0.85 -9.21
N PHE A 176 -9.36 -0.23 -8.93
CA PHE A 176 -8.04 -0.79 -9.22
C PHE A 176 -7.17 -0.71 -7.97
N GLY A 177 -6.76 -1.84 -7.48
CA GLY A 177 -5.91 -1.96 -6.29
C GLY A 177 -4.52 -2.46 -6.61
N VAL A 178 -3.74 -2.65 -5.56
CA VAL A 178 -2.35 -3.08 -5.57
C VAL A 178 -2.20 -4.34 -4.72
N ASP A 179 -1.00 -4.87 -4.53
CA ASP A 179 -0.77 -6.09 -3.75
C ASP A 179 -1.33 -6.02 -2.32
N GLY A 180 -1.34 -4.84 -1.69
CA GLY A 180 -1.93 -4.63 -0.37
C GLY A 180 -3.43 -4.93 -0.26
N MET A 181 -4.12 -5.13 -1.41
CA MET A 181 -5.49 -5.61 -1.43
C MET A 181 -5.62 -7.13 -1.27
N ASP A 182 -4.52 -7.86 -1.27
CA ASP A 182 -4.55 -9.30 -0.99
C ASP A 182 -5.19 -9.58 0.37
N GLY A 183 -6.07 -10.58 0.40
CA GLY A 183 -6.85 -10.90 1.60
C GLY A 183 -8.23 -10.23 1.69
N ILE A 184 -8.57 -9.24 0.85
CA ILE A 184 -9.87 -8.54 0.91
C ILE A 184 -11.05 -9.52 0.80
N LEU A 185 -10.93 -10.54 -0.03
CA LEU A 185 -11.98 -11.56 -0.24
C LEU A 185 -12.16 -12.49 0.97
N THR A 186 -11.20 -12.50 1.90
CA THR A 186 -11.23 -13.33 3.11
C THR A 186 -11.70 -12.57 4.35
N LEU A 187 -11.94 -11.26 4.23
CA LEU A 187 -12.49 -10.46 5.31
C LEU A 187 -13.87 -10.95 5.71
N GLU A 188 -14.08 -11.15 7.02
CA GLU A 188 -15.38 -11.51 7.55
C GLU A 188 -16.42 -10.44 7.23
N GLY A 189 -17.52 -10.86 6.59
CA GLY A 189 -18.60 -9.96 6.19
C GLY A 189 -18.33 -9.09 4.97
N PHE A 190 -17.22 -9.30 4.24
CA PHE A 190 -17.00 -8.60 2.98
C PHE A 190 -17.98 -9.10 1.90
N ASP A 191 -18.63 -8.15 1.23
CA ASP A 191 -19.53 -8.44 0.11
C ASP A 191 -18.71 -8.68 -1.17
N THR A 192 -18.52 -9.94 -1.54
CA THR A 192 -17.75 -10.33 -2.73
C THR A 192 -18.40 -9.98 -4.07
N SER A 193 -19.55 -9.30 -4.05
CA SER A 193 -20.19 -8.75 -5.26
C SER A 193 -19.78 -7.30 -5.57
N LEU A 194 -18.90 -6.74 -4.74
CA LEU A 194 -18.31 -5.40 -4.90
C LEU A 194 -17.20 -5.41 -5.93
#